data_4f770a6dce572a0dd9406ba94a54f450
#
_entry.id   4f770a6dce572a0dd9406ba94a54f450
#
_cell.length_a   1.000
_cell.length_b   1.000
_cell.length_c   1.000
_cell.angle_alpha   90.00
_cell.angle_beta   90.00
_cell.angle_gamma   90.00
#
_symmetry.space_group_name_H-M   'P 1'
#
loop_
_entity.id
_entity.type
_entity.pdbx_description
1 polymer ?
#
loop_
_entity_poly.entity_id
_entity_poly.type
_entity_poly.pdbx_seq_one_letter_code
_entity_poly.pdbx_strand_id
1 'polypeptide(L)'
;MARERGLRTTVALTGAVLVLGVSVVLAGLTGLRSRERIESEIGHSLAEAAHNMADRLDRSMWSRASEIGMLAKLGITPAMDDPVRLRWLLEQFQEFFPTMSWMGVTDTKGKVLAATGGLLDGVDISKRPVFQNGQKTLFVGDVHDAVMLAFLLPNPTGEAMKFVDISTPVHNERGEVVGVLATHLSWEWTREIRRSLLDTMRGRAELELIVVAADRTVLLGPRELLGTTLDIEAVRSAQKNESGWVVERWPDGERYLTGYAYGNGYMNYPGLGWSVVARQPLAVAYAPATAQMVETVLAGGAMVLLFSALGWMAAGRVTRPLRRIAQAAERIRSGERGAEMPVLAGSAEITSLSATLRDLVDGLTHRDAALVRLEDIAYQDRLTGLPNRRYFEQYVEATTAGNGSAAFLYIDLDGFKPVNDRLGHDAGDLVLRQVGERLAACFRGDDVVARLGGDEFAAVLPQRAGAEPPDLDGLARRIIDAVNEPVSIQGEAVRVGCSLGIALWPEDSPDVTEALRRADQALYLAKRAGRNRGVRWTADLPPAPAESQGIAGEAAKNPAS
;
A
#
# COMPACT_ATOMS: atom_id res chain seq x y z
N MET A 1 37.41 -33.85 21.43
CA MET A 1 36.49 -33.69 22.58
C MET A 1 35.33 -32.75 22.13
N ALA A 2 34.23 -33.34 21.75
CA ALA A 2 33.01 -32.56 21.43
C ALA A 2 32.43 -32.04 22.74
N ARG A 3 32.45 -30.71 22.91
CA ARG A 3 31.83 -30.03 24.05
C ARG A 3 30.33 -30.32 23.99
N GLU A 4 29.81 -31.15 24.91
CA GLU A 4 28.36 -31.40 25.01
C GLU A 4 27.62 -30.06 25.11
N ARG A 5 26.91 -29.72 24.07
CA ARG A 5 26.07 -28.51 24.06
C ARG A 5 24.94 -28.73 25.05
N GLY A 6 24.85 -27.89 26.06
CA GLY A 6 23.77 -28.00 27.03
C GLY A 6 22.40 -27.94 26.36
N LEU A 7 21.42 -28.67 26.90
CA LEU A 7 20.05 -28.80 26.36
C LEU A 7 19.41 -27.43 25.99
N ARG A 8 19.76 -26.37 26.74
CA ARG A 8 19.28 -24.99 26.45
C ARG A 8 19.74 -24.47 25.10
N THR A 9 21.04 -24.64 24.82
CA THR A 9 21.62 -24.21 23.54
C THR A 9 21.08 -25.03 22.39
N THR A 10 20.85 -26.31 22.61
CA THR A 10 20.28 -27.19 21.57
C THR A 10 18.83 -26.81 21.26
N VAL A 11 17.98 -26.64 22.28
CA VAL A 11 16.57 -26.25 22.09
C VAL A 11 16.45 -24.85 21.46
N ALA A 12 17.22 -23.87 21.92
CA ALA A 12 17.21 -22.54 21.35
C ALA A 12 17.69 -22.53 19.88
N LEU A 13 18.76 -23.32 19.59
CA LEU A 13 19.32 -23.40 18.24
C LEU A 13 18.38 -24.14 17.27
N THR A 14 17.78 -25.26 17.72
CA THR A 14 16.79 -25.98 16.89
C THR A 14 15.55 -25.13 16.63
N GLY A 15 15.04 -24.44 17.64
CA GLY A 15 13.94 -23.50 17.48
C GLY A 15 14.28 -22.35 16.52
N ALA A 16 15.47 -21.75 16.69
CA ALA A 16 15.95 -20.69 15.81
C ALA A 16 16.10 -21.15 14.34
N VAL A 17 16.70 -22.34 14.13
CA VAL A 17 16.87 -22.91 12.78
C VAL A 17 15.52 -23.22 12.12
N LEU A 18 14.57 -23.76 12.89
CA LEU A 18 13.24 -24.08 12.37
C LEU A 18 12.47 -22.82 11.97
N VAL A 19 12.45 -21.80 12.86
CA VAL A 19 11.78 -20.52 12.56
C VAL A 19 12.46 -19.80 11.41
N LEU A 20 13.81 -19.79 11.36
CA LEU A 20 14.56 -19.22 10.26
C LEU A 20 14.25 -19.93 8.94
N GLY A 21 14.24 -21.28 8.96
CA GLY A 21 13.91 -22.08 7.78
C GLY A 21 12.50 -21.77 7.26
N VAL A 22 11.50 -21.74 8.13
CA VAL A 22 10.13 -21.38 7.77
C VAL A 22 10.06 -19.94 7.26
N SER A 23 10.73 -19.00 7.93
CA SER A 23 10.73 -17.59 7.52
C SER A 23 11.39 -17.40 6.14
N VAL A 24 12.50 -18.08 5.86
CA VAL A 24 13.19 -18.03 4.56
C VAL A 24 12.31 -18.62 3.45
N VAL A 25 11.70 -19.78 3.71
CA VAL A 25 10.78 -20.43 2.75
C VAL A 25 9.56 -19.53 2.49
N LEU A 26 8.97 -18.97 3.55
CA LEU A 26 7.81 -18.09 3.42
C LEU A 26 8.18 -16.81 2.68
N ALA A 27 9.30 -16.18 3.02
CA ALA A 27 9.79 -14.98 2.34
C ALA A 27 10.13 -15.27 0.86
N GLY A 28 10.71 -16.42 0.57
CA GLY A 28 10.98 -16.84 -0.81
C GLY A 28 9.71 -17.07 -1.62
N LEU A 29 8.75 -17.80 -1.07
CA LEU A 29 7.47 -18.08 -1.74
C LEU A 29 6.62 -16.82 -1.92
N THR A 30 6.55 -15.97 -0.89
CA THR A 30 5.83 -14.69 -0.99
C THR A 30 6.53 -13.73 -1.94
N GLY A 31 7.86 -13.66 -1.92
CA GLY A 31 8.65 -12.82 -2.81
C GLY A 31 8.48 -13.19 -4.29
N LEU A 32 8.56 -14.47 -4.62
CA LEU A 32 8.36 -14.95 -6.00
C LEU A 32 6.94 -14.68 -6.50
N ARG A 33 5.92 -15.05 -5.72
CA ARG A 33 4.51 -14.81 -6.08
C ARG A 33 4.16 -13.32 -6.15
N SER A 34 4.72 -12.53 -5.25
CA SER A 34 4.51 -11.07 -5.26
C SER A 34 5.12 -10.43 -6.50
N ARG A 35 6.29 -10.92 -6.92
CA ARG A 35 6.97 -10.41 -8.11
C ARG A 35 6.18 -10.68 -9.39
N GLU A 36 5.76 -11.92 -9.63
CA GLU A 36 4.95 -12.28 -10.80
C GLU A 36 3.62 -11.52 -10.83
N ARG A 37 2.98 -11.38 -9.67
CA ARG A 37 1.74 -10.63 -9.54
C ARG A 37 1.93 -9.15 -9.84
N ILE A 38 2.99 -8.53 -9.32
CA ILE A 38 3.32 -7.13 -9.54
C ILE A 38 3.69 -6.89 -11.01
N GLU A 39 4.50 -7.76 -11.63
CA GLU A 39 4.80 -7.68 -13.06
C GLU A 39 3.52 -7.71 -13.89
N SER A 40 2.63 -8.65 -13.61
CA SER A 40 1.37 -8.77 -14.34
C SER A 40 0.44 -7.57 -14.10
N GLU A 41 0.26 -7.15 -12.85
CA GLU A 41 -0.65 -6.05 -12.50
C GLU A 41 -0.16 -4.70 -13.05
N ILE A 42 1.13 -4.40 -12.89
CA ILE A 42 1.72 -3.18 -13.44
C ILE A 42 1.79 -3.27 -14.96
N GLY A 43 2.19 -4.42 -15.51
CA GLY A 43 2.27 -4.63 -16.94
C GLY A 43 0.93 -4.41 -17.64
N HIS A 44 -0.15 -4.98 -17.13
CA HIS A 44 -1.50 -4.76 -17.68
C HIS A 44 -1.91 -3.28 -17.59
N SER A 45 -1.63 -2.63 -16.48
CA SER A 45 -1.94 -1.22 -16.34
C SER A 45 -1.09 -0.31 -17.24
N LEU A 46 0.16 -0.68 -17.54
CA LEU A 46 0.98 0.03 -18.54
C LEU A 46 0.43 -0.20 -19.96
N ALA A 47 0.02 -1.42 -20.28
CA ALA A 47 -0.63 -1.74 -21.56
C ALA A 47 -1.94 -0.96 -21.73
N GLU A 48 -2.75 -0.86 -20.68
CA GLU A 48 -3.98 -0.06 -20.65
C GLU A 48 -3.68 1.43 -20.82
N ALA A 49 -2.64 1.95 -20.17
CA ALA A 49 -2.21 3.34 -20.33
C ALA A 49 -1.77 3.64 -21.76
N ALA A 50 -0.99 2.73 -22.38
CA ALA A 50 -0.60 2.84 -23.78
C ALA A 50 -1.81 2.81 -24.71
N HIS A 51 -2.73 1.87 -24.48
CA HIS A 51 -3.96 1.74 -25.26
C HIS A 51 -4.85 3.00 -25.14
N ASN A 52 -5.06 3.49 -23.92
CA ASN A 52 -5.86 4.69 -23.69
C ASN A 52 -5.26 5.93 -24.35
N MET A 53 -3.92 6.02 -24.38
CA MET A 53 -3.27 7.12 -25.08
C MET A 53 -3.42 6.96 -26.60
N ALA A 54 -3.24 5.79 -27.16
CA ALA A 54 -3.42 5.53 -28.59
C ALA A 54 -4.86 5.86 -29.03
N ASP A 55 -5.87 5.39 -28.30
CA ASP A 55 -7.28 5.65 -28.59
C ASP A 55 -7.60 7.18 -28.50
N ARG A 56 -7.08 7.88 -27.50
CA ARG A 56 -7.28 9.34 -27.39
C ARG A 56 -6.60 10.09 -28.51
N LEU A 57 -5.41 9.67 -28.96
CA LEU A 57 -4.74 10.27 -30.10
C LEU A 57 -5.56 10.07 -31.38
N ASP A 58 -6.01 8.86 -31.63
CA ASP A 58 -6.82 8.53 -32.83
C ASP A 58 -8.16 9.27 -32.85
N ARG A 59 -8.87 9.32 -31.71
CA ARG A 59 -10.13 10.09 -31.59
C ARG A 59 -9.90 11.58 -31.77
N SER A 60 -8.81 12.10 -31.22
CA SER A 60 -8.47 13.51 -31.36
C SER A 60 -8.14 13.85 -32.82
N MET A 61 -7.40 12.99 -33.51
CA MET A 61 -7.10 13.18 -34.94
C MET A 61 -8.35 13.07 -35.80
N TRP A 62 -9.22 12.10 -35.54
CA TRP A 62 -10.50 11.98 -36.23
C TRP A 62 -11.37 13.22 -36.07
N SER A 63 -11.48 13.74 -34.84
CA SER A 63 -12.27 14.98 -34.59
C SER A 63 -11.77 16.15 -35.43
N ARG A 64 -10.44 16.39 -35.37
CA ARG A 64 -9.81 17.49 -36.13
C ARG A 64 -9.94 17.32 -37.63
N ALA A 65 -9.73 16.10 -38.13
CA ALA A 65 -9.93 15.82 -39.53
C ALA A 65 -11.39 16.03 -39.96
N SER A 66 -12.35 15.66 -39.10
CA SER A 66 -13.78 15.89 -39.36
C SER A 66 -14.16 17.37 -39.32
N GLU A 67 -13.59 18.14 -38.37
CA GLU A 67 -13.78 19.59 -38.28
C GLU A 67 -13.29 20.30 -39.56
N ILE A 68 -12.09 19.94 -40.04
CA ILE A 68 -11.53 20.49 -41.29
C ILE A 68 -12.37 20.05 -42.50
N GLY A 69 -12.82 18.81 -42.55
CA GLY A 69 -13.71 18.33 -43.61
C GLY A 69 -15.07 19.06 -43.64
N MET A 70 -15.61 19.40 -42.46
CA MET A 70 -16.83 20.18 -42.33
C MET A 70 -16.62 21.62 -42.77
N LEU A 71 -15.53 22.26 -42.34
CA LEU A 71 -15.20 23.64 -42.73
C LEU A 71 -15.06 23.76 -44.27
N ALA A 72 -14.35 22.81 -44.89
CA ALA A 72 -14.19 22.78 -46.34
C ALA A 72 -15.52 22.72 -47.08
N LYS A 73 -16.48 21.90 -46.60
CA LYS A 73 -17.79 21.71 -47.24
C LYS A 73 -18.75 22.87 -47.02
N LEU A 74 -18.79 23.42 -45.81
CA LEU A 74 -19.85 24.36 -45.42
C LEU A 74 -19.39 25.82 -45.40
N GLY A 75 -18.12 26.11 -45.18
CA GLY A 75 -17.61 27.47 -44.99
C GLY A 75 -16.78 28.00 -46.16
N ILE A 76 -15.88 27.20 -46.70
CA ILE A 76 -14.86 27.66 -47.65
C ILE A 76 -15.43 27.85 -49.06
N THR A 77 -16.23 26.93 -49.55
CA THR A 77 -16.76 26.95 -50.92
C THR A 77 -17.44 28.30 -51.29
N PRO A 78 -18.31 28.89 -50.46
CA PRO A 78 -18.98 30.15 -50.80
C PRO A 78 -18.05 31.38 -50.78
N ALA A 79 -16.84 31.23 -50.28
CA ALA A 79 -15.88 32.33 -50.11
C ALA A 79 -14.67 32.24 -51.06
N MET A 80 -14.63 31.22 -51.94
CA MET A 80 -13.44 30.92 -52.78
C MET A 80 -12.99 32.09 -53.65
N ASP A 81 -13.92 32.94 -54.11
CA ASP A 81 -13.63 34.08 -54.97
C ASP A 81 -13.27 35.36 -54.20
N ASP A 82 -13.31 35.33 -52.87
CA ASP A 82 -13.01 36.48 -52.01
C ASP A 82 -11.91 36.12 -50.98
N PRO A 83 -10.65 36.40 -51.27
CA PRO A 83 -9.53 36.11 -50.36
C PRO A 83 -9.63 36.79 -48.99
N VAL A 84 -10.28 37.96 -48.92
CA VAL A 84 -10.46 38.68 -47.63
C VAL A 84 -11.47 37.93 -46.75
N ARG A 85 -12.55 37.49 -47.32
CA ARG A 85 -13.57 36.69 -46.65
C ARG A 85 -13.03 35.31 -46.27
N LEU A 86 -12.26 34.67 -47.15
CA LEU A 86 -11.57 33.40 -46.87
C LEU A 86 -10.68 33.55 -45.65
N ARG A 87 -9.80 34.54 -45.63
CA ARG A 87 -8.91 34.79 -44.49
C ARG A 87 -9.70 34.99 -43.21
N TRP A 88 -10.69 35.84 -43.22
CA TRP A 88 -11.55 36.09 -42.06
C TRP A 88 -12.19 34.79 -41.53
N LEU A 89 -12.70 33.93 -42.41
CA LEU A 89 -13.26 32.63 -42.02
C LEU A 89 -12.20 31.70 -41.36
N LEU A 90 -11.01 31.63 -41.94
CA LEU A 90 -9.90 30.81 -41.41
C LEU A 90 -9.46 31.34 -40.05
N GLU A 91 -9.34 32.64 -39.86
CA GLU A 91 -8.96 33.27 -38.60
C GLU A 91 -10.04 33.05 -37.53
N GLN A 92 -11.32 33.18 -37.87
CA GLN A 92 -12.41 32.86 -36.96
C GLN A 92 -12.38 31.38 -36.53
N PHE A 93 -12.14 30.46 -37.46
CA PHE A 93 -12.03 29.06 -37.15
C PHE A 93 -10.80 28.78 -36.26
N GLN A 94 -9.66 29.39 -36.55
CA GLN A 94 -8.45 29.27 -35.75
C GLN A 94 -8.62 29.80 -34.32
N GLU A 95 -9.41 30.85 -34.13
CA GLU A 95 -9.72 31.37 -32.78
C GLU A 95 -10.45 30.36 -31.91
N PHE A 96 -11.39 29.58 -32.51
CA PHE A 96 -12.05 28.47 -31.79
C PHE A 96 -11.17 27.22 -31.61
N PHE A 97 -10.22 27.03 -32.53
CA PHE A 97 -9.32 25.88 -32.53
C PHE A 97 -7.84 26.30 -32.51
N PRO A 98 -7.34 26.83 -31.40
CA PRO A 98 -5.97 27.37 -31.30
C PRO A 98 -4.84 26.38 -31.60
N THR A 99 -5.15 25.07 -31.57
CA THR A 99 -4.21 24.02 -31.97
C THR A 99 -3.91 24.00 -33.46
N MET A 100 -4.74 24.62 -34.30
CA MET A 100 -4.50 24.85 -35.72
C MET A 100 -3.50 26.02 -35.87
N SER A 101 -2.22 25.71 -35.96
CA SER A 101 -1.17 26.74 -36.01
C SER A 101 -1.18 27.54 -37.30
N TRP A 102 -1.61 26.95 -38.39
CA TRP A 102 -1.76 27.59 -39.69
C TRP A 102 -2.86 26.91 -40.49
N MET A 103 -3.62 27.69 -41.18
CA MET A 103 -4.65 27.25 -42.10
C MET A 103 -4.58 28.06 -43.38
N GLY A 104 -4.69 27.44 -44.55
CA GLY A 104 -4.65 28.10 -45.84
C GLY A 104 -5.50 27.40 -46.87
N VAL A 105 -6.07 28.15 -47.79
CA VAL A 105 -6.81 27.63 -48.93
C VAL A 105 -6.04 27.93 -50.21
N THR A 106 -5.89 26.92 -51.04
CA THR A 106 -5.20 27.06 -52.35
C THR A 106 -6.18 26.99 -53.49
N ASP A 107 -5.72 27.44 -54.65
CA ASP A 107 -6.36 27.11 -55.92
C ASP A 107 -6.04 25.63 -56.35
N THR A 108 -6.55 25.20 -57.50
CA THR A 108 -6.32 23.87 -58.08
C THR A 108 -4.86 23.63 -58.51
N LYS A 109 -4.04 24.69 -58.61
CA LYS A 109 -2.60 24.60 -58.99
C LYS A 109 -1.68 24.62 -57.79
N GLY A 110 -2.19 24.80 -56.57
CA GLY A 110 -1.42 24.81 -55.32
C GLY A 110 -0.94 26.22 -54.92
N LYS A 111 -1.41 27.28 -55.53
CA LYS A 111 -1.15 28.64 -55.06
C LYS A 111 -2.06 28.98 -53.91
N VAL A 112 -1.52 29.40 -52.78
CA VAL A 112 -2.27 29.83 -51.61
C VAL A 112 -3.06 31.11 -51.94
N LEU A 113 -4.37 31.05 -51.84
CA LEU A 113 -5.29 32.15 -52.08
C LEU A 113 -5.42 33.07 -50.85
N ALA A 114 -5.59 32.44 -49.71
CA ALA A 114 -5.65 33.10 -48.41
C ALA A 114 -5.25 32.16 -47.31
N ALA A 115 -4.63 32.68 -46.27
CA ALA A 115 -4.22 31.92 -45.07
C ALA A 115 -4.34 32.77 -43.80
N THR A 116 -4.33 32.09 -42.66
CA THR A 116 -4.33 32.72 -41.33
C THR A 116 -3.11 33.61 -41.15
N GLY A 117 -3.34 34.85 -40.65
CA GLY A 117 -2.30 35.88 -40.51
C GLY A 117 -1.65 36.31 -41.84
N GLY A 118 -2.23 35.93 -43.00
CA GLY A 118 -1.65 36.20 -44.32
C GLY A 118 -0.35 35.42 -44.59
N LEU A 119 -0.01 34.46 -43.76
CA LEU A 119 1.24 33.68 -43.86
C LEU A 119 1.18 32.76 -45.08
N LEU A 120 2.17 32.86 -45.94
CA LEU A 120 2.30 32.10 -47.19
C LEU A 120 1.30 32.50 -48.29
N ASP A 121 0.58 33.60 -48.19
CA ASP A 121 -0.30 34.08 -49.26
C ASP A 121 0.44 34.23 -50.58
N GLY A 122 -0.14 33.71 -51.65
CA GLY A 122 0.44 33.73 -52.98
C GLY A 122 1.59 32.74 -53.22
N VAL A 123 2.02 32.04 -52.18
CA VAL A 123 3.10 31.01 -52.27
C VAL A 123 2.58 29.74 -52.94
N ASP A 124 3.39 29.15 -53.79
CA ASP A 124 3.11 27.87 -54.44
C ASP A 124 3.54 26.73 -53.55
N ILE A 125 2.56 25.92 -53.11
CA ILE A 125 2.77 24.70 -52.32
C ILE A 125 2.43 23.43 -53.11
N SER A 126 2.35 23.48 -54.41
CA SER A 126 1.98 22.37 -55.30
C SER A 126 2.85 21.12 -55.14
N LYS A 127 4.12 21.30 -54.73
CA LYS A 127 5.07 20.20 -54.46
C LYS A 127 4.97 19.63 -53.05
N ARG A 128 4.15 20.19 -52.18
CA ARG A 128 4.02 19.74 -50.79
C ARG A 128 3.03 18.56 -50.68
N PRO A 129 3.34 17.55 -49.86
CA PRO A 129 2.43 16.40 -49.64
C PRO A 129 1.02 16.83 -49.20
N VAL A 130 0.94 17.85 -48.34
CA VAL A 130 -0.34 18.41 -47.85
C VAL A 130 -1.26 18.87 -49.00
N PHE A 131 -0.69 19.42 -50.07
CA PHE A 131 -1.47 19.79 -51.27
C PHE A 131 -1.71 18.57 -52.17
N GLN A 132 -0.65 17.84 -52.54
CA GLN A 132 -0.73 16.71 -53.51
C GLN A 132 -1.71 15.62 -53.08
N ASN A 133 -1.75 15.32 -51.79
CA ASN A 133 -2.67 14.32 -51.26
C ASN A 133 -4.03 14.94 -50.95
N GLY A 134 -4.06 16.16 -50.44
CA GLY A 134 -5.29 16.90 -50.12
C GLY A 134 -6.19 17.20 -51.34
N GLN A 135 -5.66 17.19 -52.56
CA GLN A 135 -6.48 17.28 -53.78
C GLN A 135 -7.35 16.03 -54.01
N LYS A 136 -6.94 14.89 -53.54
CA LYS A 136 -7.58 13.59 -53.86
C LYS A 136 -8.69 13.26 -52.88
N THR A 137 -8.41 13.43 -51.61
CA THR A 137 -9.28 13.07 -50.50
C THR A 137 -8.85 13.81 -49.22
N LEU A 138 -9.62 13.65 -48.14
CA LEU A 138 -9.15 14.05 -46.82
C LEU A 138 -7.85 13.33 -46.54
N PHE A 139 -6.78 14.07 -46.37
CA PHE A 139 -5.43 13.58 -46.10
C PHE A 139 -5.01 14.01 -44.68
N VAL A 140 -4.44 13.08 -43.96
CA VAL A 140 -3.77 13.33 -42.69
C VAL A 140 -2.31 12.90 -42.86
N GLY A 141 -1.38 13.85 -42.78
CA GLY A 141 0.05 13.59 -42.85
C GLY A 141 0.60 13.21 -41.48
N ASP A 142 1.74 12.53 -41.49
CA ASP A 142 2.43 12.20 -40.24
C ASP A 142 3.18 13.42 -39.65
N VAL A 143 3.62 13.28 -38.42
CA VAL A 143 4.38 14.33 -37.69
C VAL A 143 5.67 14.65 -38.43
N HIS A 144 5.87 15.92 -38.71
CA HIS A 144 7.07 16.42 -39.37
C HIS A 144 7.54 17.75 -38.76
N ASP A 145 8.79 18.07 -38.99
CA ASP A 145 9.36 19.34 -38.54
C ASP A 145 8.89 20.50 -39.41
N ALA A 146 8.63 21.64 -38.79
CA ALA A 146 8.28 22.86 -39.48
C ALA A 146 9.49 23.38 -40.27
N VAL A 147 9.41 23.39 -41.61
CA VAL A 147 10.52 23.88 -42.44
C VAL A 147 10.36 25.38 -42.75
N MET A 148 9.20 25.80 -43.17
CA MET A 148 8.93 27.22 -43.51
C MET A 148 8.25 27.98 -42.38
N LEU A 149 7.26 27.35 -41.75
CA LEU A 149 6.46 27.99 -40.70
C LEU A 149 7.20 28.16 -39.37
N ALA A 150 8.28 27.38 -39.14
CA ALA A 150 9.10 27.52 -37.93
C ALA A 150 9.69 28.93 -37.74
N PHE A 151 9.94 29.64 -38.86
CA PHE A 151 10.48 30.99 -38.83
C PHE A 151 9.39 32.10 -38.79
N LEU A 152 8.16 31.71 -39.02
CA LEU A 152 7.03 32.64 -39.17
C LEU A 152 6.06 32.60 -37.98
N LEU A 153 6.01 31.48 -37.29
CA LEU A 153 5.13 31.26 -36.14
C LEU A 153 5.84 31.53 -34.81
N PRO A 154 5.14 32.05 -33.80
CA PRO A 154 5.69 32.22 -32.45
C PRO A 154 6.11 30.87 -31.87
N ASN A 155 7.32 30.79 -31.34
CA ASN A 155 7.85 29.59 -30.66
C ASN A 155 8.19 29.92 -29.20
N PRO A 156 7.21 29.90 -28.28
CA PRO A 156 7.42 30.27 -26.89
C PRO A 156 8.28 29.25 -26.14
N THR A 157 8.38 28.01 -26.61
CA THR A 157 9.11 26.92 -25.93
C THR A 157 10.58 26.84 -26.37
N GLY A 158 10.94 27.41 -27.51
CA GLY A 158 12.27 27.30 -28.12
C GLY A 158 12.62 25.90 -28.63
N GLU A 159 11.70 24.94 -28.52
CA GLU A 159 11.87 23.58 -29.05
C GLU A 159 11.51 23.52 -30.55
N ALA A 160 12.03 22.52 -31.28
CA ALA A 160 11.65 22.31 -32.67
C ALA A 160 10.13 22.11 -32.79
N MET A 161 9.48 23.01 -33.56
CA MET A 161 8.03 22.91 -33.77
C MET A 161 7.74 21.77 -34.71
N LYS A 162 6.85 20.87 -34.26
CA LYS A 162 6.34 19.75 -35.05
C LYS A 162 4.86 19.95 -35.37
N PHE A 163 4.48 19.54 -36.56
CA PHE A 163 3.12 19.64 -37.05
C PHE A 163 2.62 18.30 -37.60
N VAL A 164 1.32 18.17 -37.59
CA VAL A 164 0.58 17.18 -38.33
C VAL A 164 -0.23 17.91 -39.40
N ASP A 165 -0.16 17.45 -40.62
CA ASP A 165 -0.92 18.02 -41.72
C ASP A 165 -2.32 17.44 -41.80
N ILE A 166 -3.31 18.30 -41.97
CA ILE A 166 -4.65 17.85 -42.35
C ILE A 166 -5.07 18.68 -43.56
N SER A 167 -5.43 18.05 -44.64
CA SER A 167 -5.91 18.74 -45.85
C SER A 167 -7.05 17.98 -46.50
N THR A 168 -7.88 18.74 -47.23
CA THR A 168 -9.05 18.17 -47.87
C THR A 168 -9.39 18.97 -49.12
N PRO A 169 -9.92 18.35 -50.19
CA PRO A 169 -10.34 19.08 -51.36
C PRO A 169 -11.57 19.94 -51.03
N VAL A 170 -11.59 21.12 -51.59
CA VAL A 170 -12.76 22.03 -51.60
C VAL A 170 -13.51 21.82 -52.91
N HIS A 171 -14.79 21.50 -52.80
CA HIS A 171 -15.63 21.26 -53.97
C HIS A 171 -16.62 22.41 -54.19
N ASN A 172 -16.89 22.75 -55.42
CA ASN A 172 -17.98 23.63 -55.74
C ASN A 172 -19.35 22.90 -55.70
N GLU A 173 -20.44 23.63 -55.95
CA GLU A 173 -21.78 23.05 -55.95
C GLU A 173 -21.99 21.94 -57.02
N ARG A 174 -21.11 21.86 -58.00
CA ARG A 174 -21.13 20.83 -59.05
C ARG A 174 -20.29 19.60 -58.67
N GLY A 175 -19.65 19.62 -57.52
CA GLY A 175 -18.77 18.52 -57.04
C GLY A 175 -17.36 18.56 -57.63
N GLU A 176 -16.97 19.66 -58.35
CA GLU A 176 -15.62 19.77 -58.91
C GLU A 176 -14.66 20.34 -57.84
N VAL A 177 -13.44 19.84 -57.83
CA VAL A 177 -12.40 20.38 -56.90
C VAL A 177 -11.97 21.75 -57.37
N VAL A 178 -12.16 22.78 -56.55
CA VAL A 178 -11.81 24.16 -56.83
C VAL A 178 -10.58 24.61 -56.05
N GLY A 179 -10.11 23.84 -55.10
CA GLY A 179 -8.92 24.11 -54.30
C GLY A 179 -8.72 23.09 -53.22
N VAL A 180 -7.77 23.36 -52.35
CA VAL A 180 -7.47 22.53 -51.17
C VAL A 180 -7.44 23.41 -49.93
N LEU A 181 -8.19 22.98 -48.90
CA LEU A 181 -7.98 23.50 -47.55
C LEU A 181 -6.87 22.70 -46.91
N ALA A 182 -5.78 23.35 -46.54
CA ALA A 182 -4.62 22.78 -45.91
C ALA A 182 -4.42 23.40 -44.52
N THR A 183 -4.07 22.54 -43.54
CA THR A 183 -3.85 22.99 -42.17
C THR A 183 -2.60 22.31 -41.60
N HIS A 184 -1.93 23.05 -40.72
CA HIS A 184 -0.86 22.54 -39.85
C HIS A 184 -1.33 22.56 -38.40
N LEU A 185 -1.53 21.40 -37.83
CA LEU A 185 -1.91 21.19 -36.45
C LEU A 185 -0.65 21.13 -35.60
N SER A 186 -0.50 21.98 -34.58
CA SER A 186 0.59 21.90 -33.63
C SER A 186 0.61 20.54 -32.91
N TRP A 187 1.79 19.95 -32.77
CA TRP A 187 1.97 18.68 -32.03
C TRP A 187 1.81 18.84 -30.51
N GLU A 188 1.71 20.07 -30.00
CA GLU A 188 1.65 20.36 -28.55
C GLU A 188 0.45 19.72 -27.83
N TRP A 189 -0.69 19.56 -28.53
CA TRP A 189 -1.86 18.91 -27.92
C TRP A 189 -1.59 17.48 -27.44
N THR A 190 -0.66 16.79 -28.04
CA THR A 190 -0.27 15.41 -27.61
C THR A 190 0.40 15.42 -26.25
N ARG A 191 1.14 16.49 -25.93
CA ARG A 191 1.73 16.70 -24.59
C ARG A 191 0.66 16.90 -23.53
N GLU A 192 -0.44 17.58 -23.90
CA GLU A 192 -1.58 17.77 -23.00
C GLU A 192 -2.29 16.43 -22.72
N ILE A 193 -2.56 15.63 -23.75
CA ILE A 193 -3.11 14.27 -23.58
C ILE A 193 -2.20 13.43 -22.69
N ARG A 194 -0.88 13.43 -22.95
CA ARG A 194 0.08 12.72 -22.13
C ARG A 194 0.03 13.16 -20.67
N ARG A 195 0.05 14.47 -20.43
CA ARG A 195 -0.01 15.04 -19.07
C ARG A 195 -1.31 14.64 -18.37
N SER A 196 -2.45 14.78 -19.03
CA SER A 196 -3.75 14.38 -18.49
C SER A 196 -3.80 12.91 -18.09
N LEU A 197 -3.21 12.01 -18.88
CA LEU A 197 -3.12 10.58 -18.55
C LEU A 197 -2.18 10.33 -17.37
N LEU A 198 -1.00 10.94 -17.37
CA LEU A 198 -0.05 10.81 -16.27
C LEU A 198 -0.62 11.34 -14.95
N ASP A 199 -1.41 12.42 -15.01
CA ASP A 199 -2.09 12.99 -13.85
C ASP A 199 -3.14 12.04 -13.25
N THR A 200 -3.82 11.25 -14.07
CA THR A 200 -4.76 10.22 -13.57
C THR A 200 -4.05 9.04 -12.91
N MET A 201 -2.78 8.85 -13.24
CA MET A 201 -1.93 7.78 -12.71
C MET A 201 -0.99 8.27 -11.59
N ARG A 202 -1.36 9.37 -10.90
CA ARG A 202 -0.64 9.92 -9.75
C ARG A 202 -0.41 8.84 -8.69
N GLY A 203 0.85 8.53 -8.44
CA GLY A 203 1.28 7.45 -7.53
C GLY A 203 2.20 6.43 -8.19
N ARG A 204 2.32 6.43 -9.52
CA ARG A 204 3.33 5.65 -10.24
C ARG A 204 4.54 6.54 -10.51
N ALA A 205 5.57 6.38 -9.69
CA ALA A 205 6.82 7.09 -9.90
C ALA A 205 7.46 6.66 -11.23
N GLU A 206 8.04 7.61 -11.94
CA GLU A 206 8.82 7.40 -13.16
C GLU A 206 8.08 6.67 -14.30
N LEU A 207 6.74 6.85 -14.38
CA LEU A 207 5.96 6.40 -15.52
C LEU A 207 6.17 7.35 -16.69
N GLU A 208 6.54 6.81 -17.84
CA GLU A 208 6.70 7.54 -19.08
C GLU A 208 5.79 7.00 -20.18
N LEU A 209 5.16 7.91 -20.92
CA LEU A 209 4.37 7.61 -22.11
C LEU A 209 5.12 8.15 -23.34
N ILE A 210 5.31 7.30 -24.32
CA ILE A 210 6.12 7.55 -25.52
C ILE A 210 5.28 7.22 -26.75
N VAL A 211 5.29 8.10 -27.74
CA VAL A 211 4.65 7.88 -29.05
C VAL A 211 5.73 7.68 -30.09
N VAL A 212 5.59 6.65 -30.87
CA VAL A 212 6.52 6.20 -31.89
C VAL A 212 5.84 6.12 -33.24
N ALA A 213 6.44 6.69 -34.26
CA ALA A 213 5.93 6.65 -35.64
C ALA A 213 6.02 5.26 -36.27
N ALA A 214 5.40 5.09 -37.42
CA ALA A 214 5.47 3.84 -38.20
C ALA A 214 6.91 3.44 -38.60
N ASP A 215 7.79 4.42 -38.81
CA ASP A 215 9.22 4.22 -39.09
C ASP A 215 10.07 4.01 -37.82
N ARG A 216 9.44 3.88 -36.68
CA ARG A 216 10.02 3.76 -35.32
C ARG A 216 10.70 5.02 -34.80
N THR A 217 10.51 6.17 -35.40
CA THR A 217 11.00 7.45 -34.85
C THR A 217 10.16 7.84 -33.64
N VAL A 218 10.81 8.25 -32.56
CA VAL A 218 10.14 8.75 -31.36
C VAL A 218 9.60 10.16 -31.61
N LEU A 219 8.28 10.31 -31.57
CA LEU A 219 7.57 11.57 -31.79
C LEU A 219 7.32 12.35 -30.50
N LEU A 220 7.05 11.63 -29.42
CA LEU A 220 6.80 12.18 -28.08
C LEU A 220 7.41 11.25 -27.03
N GLY A 221 8.10 11.83 -26.06
CA GLY A 221 8.76 11.08 -25.00
C GLY A 221 9.77 11.93 -24.22
N PRO A 222 10.68 11.28 -23.50
CA PRO A 222 11.85 11.94 -22.91
C PRO A 222 12.71 12.64 -23.98
N ARG A 223 13.37 13.74 -23.59
CA ARG A 223 14.15 14.57 -24.53
C ARG A 223 15.25 13.77 -25.24
N GLU A 224 15.86 12.84 -24.53
CA GLU A 224 16.98 12.01 -25.00
C GLU A 224 16.55 11.04 -26.11
N LEU A 225 15.28 10.70 -26.17
CA LEU A 225 14.73 9.76 -27.15
C LEU A 225 14.10 10.46 -28.35
N LEU A 226 13.73 11.75 -28.24
CA LEU A 226 13.02 12.47 -29.30
C LEU A 226 13.80 12.45 -30.61
N GLY A 227 13.16 12.04 -31.69
CA GLY A 227 13.74 11.94 -33.03
C GLY A 227 14.68 10.78 -33.24
N THR A 228 14.94 9.96 -32.21
CA THR A 228 15.74 8.72 -32.37
C THR A 228 14.87 7.56 -32.83
N THR A 229 15.49 6.55 -33.43
CA THR A 229 14.81 5.31 -33.79
C THR A 229 14.76 4.38 -32.58
N LEU A 230 13.57 3.96 -32.19
CA LEU A 230 13.34 3.06 -31.06
C LEU A 230 13.00 1.65 -31.56
N ASP A 231 14.02 0.79 -31.60
CA ASP A 231 13.85 -0.60 -32.04
C ASP A 231 13.88 -1.57 -30.84
N ILE A 232 12.74 -1.66 -30.15
CA ILE A 232 12.52 -2.54 -29.00
C ILE A 232 11.37 -3.52 -29.28
N GLU A 233 11.25 -4.57 -28.47
CA GLU A 233 10.24 -5.61 -28.66
C GLU A 233 8.82 -5.05 -28.58
N ALA A 234 8.55 -4.19 -27.59
CA ALA A 234 7.25 -3.55 -27.42
C ALA A 234 6.78 -2.79 -28.67
N VAL A 235 7.68 -2.03 -29.32
CA VAL A 235 7.37 -1.29 -30.57
C VAL A 235 7.12 -2.26 -31.71
N ARG A 236 7.94 -3.30 -31.83
CA ARG A 236 7.75 -4.32 -32.90
C ARG A 236 6.44 -5.08 -32.76
N SER A 237 6.05 -5.42 -31.52
CA SER A 237 4.77 -6.07 -31.24
C SER A 237 3.59 -5.15 -31.47
N ALA A 238 3.66 -3.90 -31.03
CA ALA A 238 2.64 -2.91 -31.31
C ALA A 238 2.42 -2.77 -32.82
N GLN A 239 3.49 -2.65 -33.62
CA GLN A 239 3.40 -2.54 -35.10
C GLN A 239 2.78 -3.75 -35.79
N LYS A 240 2.69 -4.92 -35.12
CA LYS A 240 1.92 -6.08 -35.57
C LYS A 240 0.46 -6.01 -35.16
N ASN A 241 0.01 -4.88 -34.65
CA ASN A 241 -1.33 -4.67 -34.11
C ASN A 241 -1.61 -5.51 -32.85
N GLU A 242 -0.56 -5.80 -32.07
CA GLU A 242 -0.67 -6.44 -30.77
C GLU A 242 -0.69 -5.39 -29.67
N SER A 243 -1.35 -5.68 -28.58
CA SER A 243 -1.30 -4.89 -27.34
C SER A 243 -0.97 -5.79 -26.16
N GLY A 244 -0.16 -5.30 -25.26
CA GLY A 244 0.28 -6.10 -24.13
C GLY A 244 1.40 -5.42 -23.37
N TRP A 245 2.17 -6.22 -22.66
CA TRP A 245 3.34 -5.73 -21.94
C TRP A 245 4.48 -6.75 -22.00
N VAL A 246 5.70 -6.24 -21.80
CA VAL A 246 6.93 -7.04 -21.83
C VAL A 246 7.96 -6.43 -20.86
N VAL A 247 8.85 -7.28 -20.34
CA VAL A 247 10.03 -6.82 -19.59
C VAL A 247 11.22 -6.88 -20.55
N GLU A 248 11.75 -5.72 -20.92
CA GLU A 248 12.82 -5.61 -21.90
C GLU A 248 13.92 -4.63 -21.49
N ARG A 249 15.05 -4.71 -22.17
CA ARG A 249 16.16 -3.77 -21.99
C ARG A 249 16.05 -2.65 -23.03
N TRP A 250 16.13 -1.42 -22.55
CA TRP A 250 16.09 -0.23 -23.39
C TRP A 250 17.49 0.22 -23.83
N PRO A 251 17.59 1.17 -24.78
CA PRO A 251 18.86 1.66 -25.29
C PRO A 251 19.78 2.30 -24.24
N ASP A 252 19.22 2.80 -23.14
CA ASP A 252 19.96 3.32 -21.98
C ASP A 252 20.63 2.22 -21.13
N GLY A 253 20.40 0.96 -21.45
CA GLY A 253 20.95 -0.21 -20.77
C GLY A 253 20.12 -0.71 -19.59
N GLU A 254 19.13 0.07 -19.14
CA GLU A 254 18.25 -0.28 -18.03
C GLU A 254 17.11 -1.21 -18.46
N ARG A 255 16.53 -1.92 -17.51
CA ARG A 255 15.38 -2.79 -17.73
C ARG A 255 14.11 -2.10 -17.33
N TYR A 256 13.13 -2.18 -18.21
CA TYR A 256 11.81 -1.59 -17.99
C TYR A 256 10.72 -2.64 -18.13
N LEU A 257 9.66 -2.42 -17.40
CA LEU A 257 8.36 -3.00 -17.67
C LEU A 257 7.68 -2.08 -18.66
N THR A 258 7.37 -2.59 -19.83
CA THR A 258 6.91 -1.81 -20.99
C THR A 258 5.55 -2.32 -21.44
N GLY A 259 4.52 -1.48 -21.29
CA GLY A 259 3.21 -1.70 -21.91
C GLY A 259 3.19 -1.10 -23.32
N TYR A 260 2.46 -1.69 -24.25
CA TYR A 260 2.41 -1.21 -25.63
C TYR A 260 1.04 -1.39 -26.27
N ALA A 261 0.73 -0.49 -27.18
CA ALA A 261 -0.47 -0.54 -27.99
C ALA A 261 -0.25 0.13 -29.34
N TYR A 262 -1.01 -0.28 -30.34
CA TYR A 262 -1.03 0.31 -31.68
C TYR A 262 -2.24 1.22 -31.85
N GLY A 263 -2.06 2.34 -32.58
CA GLY A 263 -3.15 3.21 -33.00
C GLY A 263 -3.83 2.65 -34.23
N ASN A 264 -5.03 2.12 -34.03
CA ASN A 264 -5.82 1.47 -35.08
C ASN A 264 -6.71 2.44 -35.89
N GLY A 265 -6.59 3.73 -35.57
CA GLY A 265 -7.50 4.72 -36.10
C GLY A 265 -8.84 4.76 -35.34
N TYR A 266 -9.73 5.61 -35.81
CA TYR A 266 -11.06 5.77 -35.24
C TYR A 266 -12.07 6.16 -36.33
N MET A 267 -13.22 5.50 -36.37
CA MET A 267 -14.25 5.69 -37.38
C MET A 267 -13.68 5.58 -38.82
N ASN A 268 -13.72 6.68 -39.58
CA ASN A 268 -13.18 6.76 -40.94
C ASN A 268 -11.73 7.28 -40.99
N TYR A 269 -11.09 7.49 -39.87
CA TYR A 269 -9.67 7.81 -39.77
C TYR A 269 -8.88 6.53 -39.58
N PRO A 270 -8.02 6.14 -40.55
CA PRO A 270 -7.34 4.85 -40.53
C PRO A 270 -6.17 4.77 -39.56
N GLY A 271 -5.82 5.89 -38.89
CA GLY A 271 -4.60 6.01 -38.10
C GLY A 271 -3.36 6.33 -38.94
N LEU A 272 -2.30 6.77 -38.31
CA LEU A 272 -1.00 7.06 -38.92
C LEU A 272 0.04 5.96 -38.62
N GLY A 273 -0.40 4.84 -38.03
CA GLY A 273 0.50 3.75 -37.69
C GLY A 273 1.35 4.03 -36.44
N TRP A 274 0.88 4.93 -35.59
CA TRP A 274 1.59 5.24 -34.34
C TRP A 274 1.49 4.09 -33.34
N SER A 275 2.61 3.81 -32.72
CA SER A 275 2.68 2.92 -31.56
C SER A 275 2.84 3.75 -30.29
N VAL A 276 2.11 3.41 -29.27
CA VAL A 276 2.28 4.02 -27.95
C VAL A 276 2.92 3.02 -27.00
N VAL A 277 3.91 3.49 -26.26
CA VAL A 277 4.62 2.69 -25.28
C VAL A 277 4.53 3.40 -23.93
N ALA A 278 4.20 2.66 -22.90
CA ALA A 278 4.21 3.11 -21.50
C ALA A 278 5.31 2.33 -20.77
N ARG A 279 6.33 3.01 -20.24
CA ARG A 279 7.43 2.32 -19.54
C ARG A 279 7.56 2.77 -18.10
N GLN A 280 8.00 1.85 -17.26
CA GLN A 280 8.41 2.13 -15.88
C GLN A 280 9.69 1.33 -15.58
N PRO A 281 10.71 1.95 -14.93
CA PRO A 281 11.91 1.22 -14.54
C PRO A 281 11.56 0.02 -13.66
N LEU A 282 12.15 -1.12 -13.94
CA LEU A 282 11.87 -2.37 -13.22
C LEU A 282 12.20 -2.26 -11.72
N ALA A 283 13.25 -1.52 -11.39
CA ALA A 283 13.62 -1.24 -10.01
C ALA A 283 12.53 -0.48 -9.24
N VAL A 284 11.88 0.49 -9.90
CA VAL A 284 10.78 1.28 -9.33
C VAL A 284 9.51 0.44 -9.22
N ALA A 285 9.21 -0.34 -10.26
CA ALA A 285 8.07 -1.25 -10.25
C ALA A 285 8.14 -2.27 -9.11
N TYR A 286 9.34 -2.77 -8.78
CA TYR A 286 9.54 -3.73 -7.69
C TYR A 286 9.77 -3.10 -6.31
N ALA A 287 9.93 -1.78 -6.21
CA ALA A 287 10.18 -1.12 -4.93
C ALA A 287 9.18 -1.51 -3.82
N PRO A 288 7.85 -1.60 -4.07
CA PRO A 288 6.91 -2.06 -3.05
C PRO A 288 7.15 -3.51 -2.62
N ALA A 289 7.48 -4.40 -3.58
CA ALA A 289 7.77 -5.81 -3.27
C ALA A 289 9.06 -5.96 -2.47
N THR A 290 10.10 -5.19 -2.81
CA THR A 290 11.36 -5.21 -2.07
C THR A 290 11.20 -4.65 -0.66
N ALA A 291 10.42 -3.58 -0.49
CA ALA A 291 10.07 -3.04 0.82
C ALA A 291 9.33 -4.10 1.67
N GLN A 292 8.31 -4.73 1.13
CA GLN A 292 7.56 -5.78 1.80
C GLN A 292 8.44 -7.01 2.13
N MET A 293 9.36 -7.37 1.24
CA MET A 293 10.31 -8.44 1.49
C MET A 293 11.25 -8.10 2.66
N VAL A 294 11.78 -6.87 2.71
CA VAL A 294 12.62 -6.39 3.82
C VAL A 294 11.83 -6.42 5.13
N GLU A 295 10.60 -5.92 5.15
CA GLU A 295 9.73 -5.97 6.33
C GLU A 295 9.49 -7.42 6.79
N THR A 296 9.23 -8.34 5.86
CA THR A 296 9.02 -9.76 6.16
C THR A 296 10.29 -10.40 6.75
N VAL A 297 11.46 -10.08 6.19
CA VAL A 297 12.75 -10.56 6.70
C VAL A 297 13.04 -9.99 8.09
N LEU A 298 12.79 -8.70 8.30
CA LEU A 298 12.96 -8.07 9.62
C LEU A 298 12.00 -8.66 10.66
N ALA A 299 10.73 -8.83 10.31
CA ALA A 299 9.74 -9.49 11.16
C ALA A 299 10.13 -10.93 11.47
N GLY A 300 10.58 -11.68 10.46
CA GLY A 300 11.12 -13.04 10.62
C GLY A 300 12.33 -13.07 11.55
N GLY A 301 13.27 -12.14 11.38
CA GLY A 301 14.43 -11.98 12.27
C GLY A 301 14.03 -11.68 13.71
N ALA A 302 13.09 -10.76 13.90
CA ALA A 302 12.54 -10.46 15.23
C ALA A 302 11.86 -11.69 15.86
N MET A 303 11.10 -12.46 15.07
CA MET A 303 10.50 -13.73 15.51
C MET A 303 11.56 -14.77 15.91
N VAL A 304 12.63 -14.91 15.11
CA VAL A 304 13.75 -15.82 15.47
C VAL A 304 14.35 -15.42 16.81
N LEU A 305 14.61 -14.13 17.03
CA LEU A 305 15.15 -13.64 18.31
C LEU A 305 14.16 -13.88 19.46
N LEU A 306 12.88 -13.59 19.25
CA LEU A 306 11.83 -13.79 20.23
C LEU A 306 11.71 -15.29 20.61
N PHE A 307 11.56 -16.16 19.63
CA PHE A 307 11.41 -17.59 19.88
C PHE A 307 12.69 -18.23 20.43
N SER A 308 13.87 -17.73 20.03
CA SER A 308 15.14 -18.16 20.63
C SER A 308 15.22 -17.76 22.11
N ALA A 309 14.81 -16.53 22.44
CA ALA A 309 14.76 -16.06 23.82
C ALA A 309 13.72 -16.83 24.64
N LEU A 310 12.52 -17.05 24.09
CA LEU A 310 11.47 -17.86 24.71
C LEU A 310 11.92 -19.32 24.89
N GLY A 311 12.51 -19.91 23.86
CA GLY A 311 13.07 -21.27 23.92
C GLY A 311 14.19 -21.39 24.96
N TRP A 312 15.07 -20.38 25.02
CA TRP A 312 16.11 -20.30 26.06
C TRP A 312 15.52 -20.18 27.46
N MET A 313 14.50 -19.34 27.64
CA MET A 313 13.79 -19.20 28.91
C MET A 313 13.04 -20.48 29.29
N ALA A 314 12.28 -21.07 28.36
CA ALA A 314 11.53 -22.30 28.56
C ALA A 314 12.47 -23.48 28.87
N ALA A 315 13.52 -23.66 28.07
CA ALA A 315 14.55 -24.66 28.34
C ALA A 315 15.25 -24.41 29.69
N GLY A 316 15.38 -23.10 30.06
CA GLY A 316 15.89 -22.73 31.38
C GLY A 316 14.98 -23.13 32.52
N ARG A 317 13.66 -23.02 32.32
CA ARG A 317 12.67 -23.48 33.31
C ARG A 317 12.68 -25.01 33.51
N VAL A 318 13.00 -25.74 32.46
CA VAL A 318 13.11 -27.21 32.54
C VAL A 318 14.48 -27.67 33.03
N THR A 319 15.56 -27.13 32.48
CA THR A 319 16.91 -27.62 32.76
C THR A 319 17.46 -27.17 34.12
N ARG A 320 17.05 -25.98 34.61
CA ARG A 320 17.47 -25.52 35.96
C ARG A 320 16.95 -26.46 37.07
N PRO A 321 15.65 -26.81 37.08
CA PRO A 321 15.13 -27.79 38.02
C PRO A 321 15.82 -29.14 37.92
N LEU A 322 15.94 -29.69 36.69
CA LEU A 322 16.58 -30.98 36.48
C LEU A 322 18.04 -31.04 36.97
N ARG A 323 18.81 -29.96 36.70
CA ARG A 323 20.17 -29.83 37.24
C ARG A 323 20.20 -29.78 38.78
N ARG A 324 19.26 -29.08 39.40
CA ARG A 324 19.14 -28.99 40.85
C ARG A 324 18.77 -30.34 41.45
N ILE A 325 17.85 -31.10 40.81
CA ILE A 325 17.50 -32.45 41.21
C ILE A 325 18.73 -33.35 41.13
N ALA A 326 19.43 -33.34 39.98
CA ALA A 326 20.64 -34.16 39.80
C ALA A 326 21.74 -33.83 40.81
N GLN A 327 21.95 -32.53 41.10
CA GLN A 327 22.91 -32.08 42.11
C GLN A 327 22.50 -32.48 43.53
N ALA A 328 21.21 -32.34 43.88
CA ALA A 328 20.71 -32.76 45.18
C ALA A 328 20.78 -34.27 45.35
N ALA A 329 20.39 -35.03 44.32
CA ALA A 329 20.51 -36.48 44.30
C ALA A 329 21.97 -36.94 44.48
N GLU A 330 22.93 -36.25 43.82
CA GLU A 330 24.35 -36.54 43.96
C GLU A 330 24.89 -36.23 45.37
N ARG A 331 24.44 -35.10 45.97
CA ARG A 331 24.76 -34.71 47.35
C ARG A 331 24.19 -35.71 48.37
N ILE A 332 22.93 -36.17 48.17
CA ILE A 332 22.32 -37.23 48.99
C ILE A 332 23.08 -38.55 48.81
N ARG A 333 23.39 -38.89 47.53
CA ARG A 333 24.18 -40.10 47.24
C ARG A 333 25.57 -40.06 47.82
N SER A 334 26.19 -38.88 47.89
CA SER A 334 27.51 -38.70 48.51
C SER A 334 27.48 -38.69 50.07
N GLY A 335 26.27 -38.80 50.64
CA GLY A 335 26.13 -38.93 52.10
C GLY A 335 26.27 -37.63 52.89
N GLU A 336 26.07 -36.46 52.22
CA GLU A 336 26.12 -35.13 52.87
C GLU A 336 24.96 -35.02 53.87
N ARG A 337 25.28 -35.00 55.19
CA ARG A 337 24.26 -34.87 56.24
C ARG A 337 23.52 -33.54 56.14
N GLY A 338 22.20 -33.60 56.00
CA GLY A 338 21.33 -32.40 55.86
C GLY A 338 21.06 -31.95 54.42
N ALA A 339 21.44 -32.75 53.42
CA ALA A 339 21.05 -32.49 52.05
C ALA A 339 19.56 -32.82 51.87
N GLU A 340 18.72 -31.79 51.75
CA GLU A 340 17.29 -31.92 51.45
C GLU A 340 17.06 -31.91 49.93
N MET A 341 16.07 -32.72 49.46
CA MET A 341 15.66 -32.68 48.07
C MET A 341 14.87 -31.40 47.82
N PRO A 342 15.34 -30.49 46.94
CA PRO A 342 14.64 -29.23 46.72
C PRO A 342 13.27 -29.49 46.08
N VAL A 343 12.24 -28.82 46.59
CA VAL A 343 10.94 -28.75 45.93
C VAL A 343 11.06 -27.77 44.77
N LEU A 344 10.95 -28.30 43.56
CA LEU A 344 11.10 -27.52 42.36
C LEU A 344 9.72 -27.31 41.73
N ALA A 345 9.28 -26.04 41.69
CA ALA A 345 8.14 -25.64 40.89
C ALA A 345 8.55 -25.72 39.40
N GLY A 346 7.78 -26.45 38.61
CA GLY A 346 8.02 -26.67 37.18
C GLY A 346 6.81 -27.19 36.47
N SER A 347 6.99 -27.77 35.27
CA SER A 347 5.91 -28.48 34.59
C SER A 347 5.35 -29.61 35.43
N ALA A 348 4.14 -30.08 35.12
CA ALA A 348 3.49 -31.17 35.86
C ALA A 348 4.39 -32.39 35.99
N GLU A 349 5.20 -32.69 34.97
CA GLU A 349 6.15 -33.83 34.94
C GLU A 349 7.33 -33.58 35.88
N ILE A 350 7.88 -32.38 35.94
CA ILE A 350 8.99 -32.04 36.83
C ILE A 350 8.50 -32.02 38.28
N THR A 351 7.31 -31.50 38.49
CA THR A 351 6.68 -31.49 39.80
C THR A 351 6.40 -32.91 40.28
N SER A 352 5.85 -33.75 39.40
CA SER A 352 5.62 -35.19 39.70
C SER A 352 6.93 -35.93 39.99
N LEU A 353 7.94 -35.72 39.16
CA LEU A 353 9.25 -36.33 39.35
C LEU A 353 9.91 -35.88 40.67
N SER A 354 9.87 -34.56 40.94
CA SER A 354 10.45 -34.03 42.19
C SER A 354 9.67 -34.48 43.42
N ALA A 355 8.33 -34.58 43.35
CA ALA A 355 7.48 -35.08 44.40
C ALA A 355 7.72 -36.57 44.66
N THR A 356 7.77 -37.39 43.59
CA THR A 356 8.04 -38.82 43.71
C THR A 356 9.45 -39.10 44.27
N LEU A 357 10.45 -38.34 43.82
CA LEU A 357 11.80 -38.42 44.36
C LEU A 357 11.85 -37.93 45.80
N ARG A 358 11.11 -36.93 46.16
CA ARG A 358 10.98 -36.45 47.53
C ARG A 358 10.26 -37.45 48.41
N ASP A 359 9.10 -37.97 47.96
CA ASP A 359 8.36 -38.98 48.71
C ASP A 359 9.20 -40.23 48.90
N LEU A 360 10.05 -40.57 47.93
CA LEU A 360 11.07 -41.62 48.04
C LEU A 360 12.15 -41.26 49.07
N VAL A 361 12.61 -40.00 49.06
CA VAL A 361 13.61 -39.51 50.02
C VAL A 361 12.99 -39.30 51.40
N ASP A 362 11.78 -38.70 51.44
CA ASP A 362 11.04 -38.46 52.69
C ASP A 362 10.46 -39.76 53.28
N GLY A 363 10.17 -40.73 52.43
CA GLY A 363 9.88 -42.12 52.85
C GLY A 363 11.09 -42.78 53.48
N LEU A 364 12.26 -42.26 53.20
CA LEU A 364 13.53 -42.66 53.83
C LEU A 364 13.92 -41.83 55.08
N THR A 365 13.32 -40.61 55.21
CA THR A 365 13.68 -39.66 56.27
C THR A 365 12.49 -38.90 56.81
N HIS A 366 11.53 -39.56 57.46
CA HIS A 366 10.46 -38.95 58.29
C HIS A 366 9.88 -37.56 57.96
N ARG A 367 8.57 -37.54 57.67
CA ARG A 367 7.50 -36.63 58.08
C ARG A 367 7.93 -35.24 58.52
N ASP A 368 7.69 -34.28 57.69
CA ASP A 368 7.08 -32.96 58.02
C ASP A 368 7.14 -32.04 56.81
N ALA A 369 6.02 -31.73 56.25
CA ALA A 369 5.73 -30.43 55.68
C ALA A 369 4.47 -30.44 54.78
N ALA A 370 3.40 -30.10 55.36
CA ALA A 370 2.15 -29.79 54.66
C ALA A 370 1.85 -28.29 54.85
N LEU A 371 2.39 -27.42 54.06
CA LEU A 371 1.98 -26.01 54.07
C LEU A 371 2.69 -25.15 52.98
N VAL A 372 2.49 -25.42 51.70
CA VAL A 372 2.67 -24.34 50.69
C VAL A 372 1.85 -24.68 49.43
N ARG A 373 0.61 -24.32 49.42
CA ARG A 373 -0.25 -24.39 48.24
C ARG A 373 -1.30 -23.28 48.32
N LEU A 374 -1.04 -22.08 47.95
CA LEU A 374 -2.15 -21.09 47.82
C LEU A 374 -1.84 -19.84 46.98
N GLU A 375 -0.71 -19.66 46.32
CA GLU A 375 -0.42 -18.39 45.66
C GLU A 375 -0.69 -18.31 44.13
N ASP A 376 -0.65 -19.41 43.39
CA ASP A 376 -0.71 -19.33 41.90
C ASP A 376 -2.10 -19.07 41.29
N ILE A 377 -3.17 -19.20 42.10
CA ILE A 377 -4.54 -18.97 41.62
C ILE A 377 -4.89 -17.46 41.62
N ALA A 378 -4.03 -16.62 42.17
CA ALA A 378 -4.34 -15.23 42.46
C ALA A 378 -4.14 -14.25 41.27
N TYR A 379 -3.41 -14.64 40.21
CA TYR A 379 -2.93 -13.67 39.21
C TYR A 379 -3.42 -13.88 37.77
N GLN A 380 -4.15 -14.96 37.47
CA GLN A 380 -4.73 -15.20 36.14
C GLN A 380 -6.25 -15.20 36.14
N ASP A 381 -6.85 -14.72 35.07
CA ASP A 381 -8.28 -14.91 34.81
C ASP A 381 -8.54 -16.35 34.33
N ARG A 382 -9.36 -17.07 35.07
CA ARG A 382 -9.65 -18.49 34.82
C ARG A 382 -10.31 -18.75 33.47
N LEU A 383 -10.99 -17.75 32.91
CA LEU A 383 -11.72 -17.91 31.67
C LEU A 383 -10.82 -17.70 30.44
N THR A 384 -10.04 -16.62 30.43
CA THR A 384 -9.26 -16.20 29.27
C THR A 384 -7.79 -16.63 29.33
N GLY A 385 -7.30 -17.04 30.51
CA GLY A 385 -5.88 -17.34 30.72
C GLY A 385 -4.97 -16.11 30.74
N LEU A 386 -5.51 -14.94 30.49
CA LEU A 386 -4.80 -13.67 30.62
C LEU A 386 -4.50 -13.33 32.07
N PRO A 387 -3.53 -12.48 32.37
CA PRO A 387 -3.42 -11.81 33.64
C PRO A 387 -4.80 -11.27 34.10
N ASN A 388 -5.09 -11.42 35.36
CA ASN A 388 -6.29 -10.85 35.96
C ASN A 388 -6.07 -9.40 36.41
N ARG A 389 -7.12 -8.76 36.92
CA ARG A 389 -7.06 -7.38 37.46
C ARG A 389 -5.92 -7.18 38.45
N ARG A 390 -5.74 -8.15 39.38
CA ARG A 390 -4.70 -8.07 40.41
C ARG A 390 -3.27 -8.08 39.83
N TYR A 391 -3.03 -8.89 38.81
CA TYR A 391 -1.76 -8.89 38.10
C TYR A 391 -1.56 -7.57 37.34
N PHE A 392 -2.60 -7.08 36.70
CA PHE A 392 -2.56 -5.78 36.00
C PHE A 392 -2.16 -4.65 36.92
N GLU A 393 -2.84 -4.53 38.09
CA GLU A 393 -2.55 -3.50 39.08
C GLU A 393 -1.09 -3.60 39.59
N GLN A 394 -0.64 -4.80 39.93
CA GLN A 394 0.73 -5.04 40.36
C GLN A 394 1.75 -4.76 39.26
N TYR A 395 1.44 -5.07 38.02
CA TYR A 395 2.31 -4.81 36.89
C TYR A 395 2.38 -3.31 36.57
N VAL A 396 1.28 -2.60 36.70
CA VAL A 396 1.25 -1.12 36.63
C VAL A 396 2.15 -0.52 37.69
N GLU A 397 2.02 -0.94 38.95
CA GLU A 397 2.89 -0.47 40.04
C GLU A 397 4.36 -0.78 39.77
N ALA A 398 4.68 -1.99 39.34
CA ALA A 398 6.05 -2.38 39.02
C ALA A 398 6.64 -1.60 37.83
N THR A 399 5.82 -1.32 36.81
CA THR A 399 6.21 -0.56 35.62
C THR A 399 6.45 0.92 35.95
N THR A 400 5.67 1.46 36.87
CA THR A 400 5.70 2.87 37.25
C THR A 400 6.61 3.21 38.43
N ALA A 401 7.16 2.20 39.13
CA ALA A 401 8.15 2.38 40.21
C ALA A 401 9.51 2.91 39.70
N GLY A 402 9.76 2.93 38.38
CA GLY A 402 11.00 3.40 37.75
C GLY A 402 10.82 4.72 37.01
N ASN A 403 11.90 5.20 36.35
CA ASN A 403 11.89 6.38 35.48
C ASN A 403 11.43 6.07 34.04
N GLY A 404 10.55 5.08 33.84
CA GLY A 404 10.00 4.70 32.56
C GLY A 404 8.81 5.56 32.13
N SER A 405 8.25 5.21 30.99
CA SER A 405 6.94 5.68 30.52
C SER A 405 6.13 4.47 30.05
N ALA A 406 4.82 4.60 30.00
CA ALA A 406 3.95 3.52 29.54
C ALA A 406 2.71 4.08 28.83
N ALA A 407 2.18 3.30 27.89
CA ALA A 407 0.83 3.52 27.39
C ALA A 407 -0.14 2.60 28.15
N PHE A 408 -1.22 3.17 28.64
CA PHE A 408 -2.33 2.44 29.26
C PHE A 408 -3.49 2.38 28.28
N LEU A 409 -4.00 1.18 28.05
CA LEU A 409 -5.15 0.94 27.21
C LEU A 409 -6.25 0.30 28.03
N TYR A 410 -7.44 0.86 27.98
CA TYR A 410 -8.66 0.18 28.37
C TYR A 410 -9.44 -0.23 27.12
N ILE A 411 -9.91 -1.45 27.11
CA ILE A 411 -10.58 -2.10 25.98
C ILE A 411 -11.88 -2.69 26.49
N ASP A 412 -12.98 -2.41 25.82
CA ASP A 412 -14.30 -2.91 26.17
C ASP A 412 -14.99 -3.45 24.92
N LEU A 413 -15.63 -4.61 25.05
CA LEU A 413 -16.25 -5.29 23.92
C LEU A 413 -17.62 -4.73 23.60
N ASP A 414 -17.71 -4.09 22.46
CA ASP A 414 -18.98 -3.55 21.98
C ASP A 414 -19.90 -4.67 21.50
N GLY A 415 -21.10 -4.68 22.02
CA GLY A 415 -22.13 -5.65 21.63
C GLY A 415 -21.98 -7.03 22.30
N PHE A 416 -21.15 -7.18 23.35
CA PHE A 416 -20.97 -8.43 24.06
C PHE A 416 -22.22 -8.85 24.85
N LYS A 417 -22.88 -7.90 25.54
CA LYS A 417 -24.11 -8.20 26.30
C LYS A 417 -25.19 -8.81 25.42
N PRO A 418 -25.56 -8.28 24.25
CA PRO A 418 -26.47 -8.93 23.30
C PRO A 418 -26.09 -10.37 22.92
N VAL A 419 -24.80 -10.71 22.89
CA VAL A 419 -24.35 -12.08 22.63
C VAL A 419 -24.75 -12.99 23.78
N ASN A 420 -24.48 -12.57 25.03
CA ASN A 420 -24.92 -13.30 26.21
C ASN A 420 -26.45 -13.45 26.28
N ASP A 421 -27.16 -12.36 26.02
CA ASP A 421 -28.63 -12.33 26.08
C ASP A 421 -29.27 -13.24 25.02
N ARG A 422 -28.62 -13.39 23.84
CA ARG A 422 -29.14 -14.19 22.72
C ARG A 422 -28.69 -15.66 22.75
N LEU A 423 -27.42 -15.92 23.07
CA LEU A 423 -26.78 -17.24 22.90
C LEU A 423 -26.38 -17.89 24.23
N GLY A 424 -26.62 -17.22 25.35
CA GLY A 424 -26.28 -17.69 26.69
C GLY A 424 -24.84 -17.39 27.10
N HIS A 425 -24.57 -17.51 28.40
CA HIS A 425 -23.27 -17.19 29.00
C HIS A 425 -22.12 -18.07 28.49
N ASP A 426 -22.37 -19.35 28.19
CA ASP A 426 -21.35 -20.25 27.64
C ASP A 426 -20.81 -19.76 26.27
N ALA A 427 -21.72 -19.18 25.45
CA ALA A 427 -21.34 -18.57 24.18
C ALA A 427 -20.50 -17.28 24.40
N GLY A 428 -20.90 -16.47 25.38
CA GLY A 428 -20.12 -15.31 25.77
C GLY A 428 -18.73 -15.67 26.29
N ASP A 429 -18.64 -16.72 27.08
CA ASP A 429 -17.35 -17.25 27.57
C ASP A 429 -16.43 -17.68 26.43
N LEU A 430 -16.99 -18.30 25.38
CA LEU A 430 -16.22 -18.63 24.16
C LEU A 430 -15.73 -17.37 23.43
N VAL A 431 -16.57 -16.36 23.30
CA VAL A 431 -16.18 -15.06 22.73
C VAL A 431 -15.06 -14.45 23.53
N LEU A 432 -15.18 -14.42 24.87
CA LEU A 432 -14.16 -13.83 25.75
C LEU A 432 -12.82 -14.56 25.65
N ARG A 433 -12.81 -15.90 25.55
CA ARG A 433 -11.57 -16.67 25.35
C ARG A 433 -10.92 -16.32 24.01
N GLN A 434 -11.69 -16.34 22.92
CA GLN A 434 -11.19 -16.01 21.60
C GLN A 434 -10.67 -14.58 21.51
N VAL A 435 -11.41 -13.64 22.10
CA VAL A 435 -10.96 -12.25 22.18
C VAL A 435 -9.70 -12.14 23.01
N GLY A 436 -9.61 -12.83 24.14
CA GLY A 436 -8.41 -12.85 24.96
C GLY A 436 -7.16 -13.35 24.21
N GLU A 437 -7.30 -14.45 23.43
CA GLU A 437 -6.24 -14.96 22.57
C GLU A 437 -5.82 -13.96 21.47
N ARG A 438 -6.80 -13.33 20.82
CA ARG A 438 -6.56 -12.32 19.78
C ARG A 438 -5.87 -11.08 20.35
N LEU A 439 -6.32 -10.63 21.50
CA LEU A 439 -5.70 -9.51 22.20
C LEU A 439 -4.25 -9.85 22.56
N ALA A 440 -4.00 -11.01 23.16
CA ALA A 440 -2.63 -11.42 23.49
C ALA A 440 -1.70 -11.40 22.27
N ALA A 441 -2.19 -11.81 21.11
CA ALA A 441 -1.45 -11.81 19.85
C ALA A 441 -1.16 -10.39 19.28
N CYS A 442 -1.91 -9.36 19.71
CA CYS A 442 -1.68 -7.98 19.31
C CYS A 442 -0.54 -7.29 20.07
N PHE A 443 -0.10 -7.84 21.21
CA PHE A 443 0.89 -7.24 22.10
C PHE A 443 2.24 -7.96 22.01
N ARG A 444 3.32 -7.28 22.42
CA ARG A 444 4.71 -7.80 22.40
C ARG A 444 5.06 -8.44 23.74
N GLY A 445 6.19 -9.13 23.82
CA GLY A 445 6.57 -9.88 25.02
C GLY A 445 6.77 -9.06 26.31
N ASP A 446 7.07 -7.75 26.17
CA ASP A 446 7.17 -6.83 27.32
C ASP A 446 5.82 -6.13 27.63
N ASP A 447 4.81 -6.29 26.77
CA ASP A 447 3.48 -5.73 26.98
C ASP A 447 2.65 -6.69 27.83
N VAL A 448 1.80 -6.15 28.67
CA VAL A 448 0.84 -6.93 29.46
C VAL A 448 -0.57 -6.60 29.01
N VAL A 449 -1.32 -7.61 28.61
CA VAL A 449 -2.77 -7.52 28.45
C VAL A 449 -3.46 -8.36 29.52
N ALA A 450 -4.45 -7.78 30.16
CA ALA A 450 -5.20 -8.39 31.26
C ALA A 450 -6.69 -8.29 31.03
N ARG A 451 -7.46 -9.25 31.59
CA ARG A 451 -8.90 -9.12 31.71
C ARG A 451 -9.26 -8.60 33.09
N LEU A 452 -9.98 -7.49 33.13
CA LEU A 452 -10.36 -6.86 34.39
C LEU A 452 -11.66 -7.40 34.99
N GLY A 453 -12.53 -7.94 34.16
CA GLY A 453 -13.80 -8.55 34.51
C GLY A 453 -14.85 -8.34 33.43
N GLY A 454 -15.86 -9.19 33.37
CA GLY A 454 -16.91 -9.08 32.33
C GLY A 454 -16.33 -9.08 30.92
N ASP A 455 -16.61 -8.03 30.16
CA ASP A 455 -16.13 -7.74 28.81
C ASP A 455 -15.00 -6.70 28.75
N GLU A 456 -14.39 -6.39 29.91
CA GLU A 456 -13.36 -5.38 30.06
C GLU A 456 -11.97 -6.00 30.07
N PHE A 457 -11.11 -5.45 29.22
CA PHE A 457 -9.67 -5.77 29.16
C PHE A 457 -8.86 -4.49 29.33
N ALA A 458 -7.62 -4.65 29.79
CA ALA A 458 -6.65 -3.57 29.84
C ALA A 458 -5.29 -4.03 29.37
N ALA A 459 -4.49 -3.09 28.86
CA ALA A 459 -3.11 -3.38 28.53
C ALA A 459 -2.18 -2.26 29.01
N VAL A 460 -0.95 -2.67 29.33
CA VAL A 460 0.17 -1.79 29.67
C VAL A 460 1.29 -2.08 28.68
N LEU A 461 1.77 -1.02 28.02
CA LEU A 461 2.90 -1.07 27.12
C LEU A 461 4.03 -0.23 27.71
N PRO A 462 4.99 -0.86 28.41
CA PRO A 462 6.13 -0.16 28.95
C PRO A 462 7.01 0.40 27.83
N GLN A 463 7.49 1.62 27.99
CA GLN A 463 8.39 2.26 27.06
C GLN A 463 9.76 2.45 27.70
N ARG A 464 10.82 2.03 27.01
CA ARG A 464 12.18 2.28 27.46
C ARG A 464 12.60 3.70 27.09
N ALA A 465 13.30 4.37 27.97
CA ALA A 465 13.85 5.69 27.71
C ALA A 465 14.66 5.69 26.41
N GLY A 466 14.30 6.57 25.45
CA GLY A 466 14.96 6.69 24.15
C GLY A 466 14.43 5.77 23.05
N ALA A 467 13.39 4.99 23.29
CA ALA A 467 12.69 4.25 22.23
C ALA A 467 11.78 5.19 21.42
N GLU A 468 11.62 4.91 20.12
CA GLU A 468 10.60 5.60 19.33
C GLU A 468 9.21 5.37 19.95
N PRO A 469 8.36 6.40 19.99
CA PRO A 469 7.01 6.24 20.51
C PRO A 469 6.26 5.17 19.70
N PRO A 470 5.52 4.27 20.36
CA PRO A 470 4.78 3.22 19.67
C PRO A 470 3.70 3.84 18.78
N ASP A 471 3.48 3.25 17.61
CA ASP A 471 2.33 3.57 16.78
C ASP A 471 1.04 3.06 17.46
N LEU A 472 0.50 3.89 18.36
CA LEU A 472 -0.70 3.57 19.13
C LEU A 472 -1.95 3.52 18.23
N ASP A 473 -1.98 4.31 17.17
CA ASP A 473 -3.08 4.31 16.22
C ASP A 473 -3.08 3.03 15.36
N GLY A 474 -1.90 2.58 14.95
CA GLY A 474 -1.73 1.31 14.28
C GLY A 474 -2.04 0.12 15.20
N LEU A 475 -1.63 0.19 16.47
CA LEU A 475 -1.97 -0.81 17.47
C LEU A 475 -3.48 -0.86 17.72
N ALA A 476 -4.13 0.29 17.91
CA ALA A 476 -5.57 0.37 18.13
C ALA A 476 -6.34 -0.23 16.94
N ARG A 477 -5.94 0.09 15.71
CA ARG A 477 -6.51 -0.51 14.49
C ARG A 477 -6.34 -2.03 14.47
N ARG A 478 -5.12 -2.54 14.74
CA ARG A 478 -4.87 -3.98 14.81
C ARG A 478 -5.75 -4.68 15.83
N ILE A 479 -5.91 -4.08 17.02
CA ILE A 479 -6.76 -4.63 18.08
C ILE A 479 -8.22 -4.68 17.60
N ILE A 480 -8.73 -3.59 17.04
CA ILE A 480 -10.11 -3.51 16.54
C ILE A 480 -10.32 -4.54 15.43
N ASP A 481 -9.42 -4.61 14.47
CA ASP A 481 -9.51 -5.56 13.37
C ASP A 481 -9.51 -7.00 13.87
N ALA A 482 -8.61 -7.32 14.81
CA ALA A 482 -8.51 -8.65 15.41
C ALA A 482 -9.78 -9.04 16.20
N VAL A 483 -10.35 -8.11 16.96
CA VAL A 483 -11.57 -8.35 17.73
C VAL A 483 -12.79 -8.47 16.81
N ASN A 484 -12.86 -7.66 15.76
CA ASN A 484 -13.94 -7.68 14.77
C ASN A 484 -14.03 -8.98 13.96
N GLU A 485 -12.96 -9.79 13.94
CA GLU A 485 -13.03 -11.09 13.29
C GLU A 485 -14.16 -11.95 13.88
N PRO A 486 -14.96 -12.61 13.07
CA PRO A 486 -16.06 -13.39 13.57
C PRO A 486 -15.58 -14.57 14.45
N VAL A 487 -16.30 -14.83 15.52
CA VAL A 487 -16.16 -16.02 16.36
C VAL A 487 -17.21 -17.03 15.94
N SER A 488 -16.79 -18.24 15.57
CA SER A 488 -17.74 -19.30 15.23
C SER A 488 -18.27 -19.97 16.48
N ILE A 489 -19.56 -19.84 16.73
CA ILE A 489 -20.23 -20.47 17.88
C ILE A 489 -21.38 -21.32 17.34
N GLN A 490 -21.32 -22.63 17.54
CA GLN A 490 -22.35 -23.59 17.08
C GLN A 490 -22.69 -23.46 15.57
N GLY A 491 -21.71 -23.06 14.75
CA GLY A 491 -21.90 -22.87 13.30
C GLY A 491 -22.41 -21.49 12.90
N GLU A 492 -22.68 -20.59 13.85
CA GLU A 492 -23.02 -19.19 13.60
C GLU A 492 -21.79 -18.29 13.77
N ALA A 493 -21.60 -17.35 12.85
CA ALA A 493 -20.54 -16.36 12.94
C ALA A 493 -20.96 -15.16 13.78
N VAL A 494 -20.52 -15.12 15.03
CA VAL A 494 -20.78 -14.03 15.98
C VAL A 494 -19.67 -12.98 15.85
N ARG A 495 -20.05 -11.71 15.76
CA ARG A 495 -19.11 -10.58 15.74
C ARG A 495 -19.34 -9.70 16.95
N VAL A 496 -18.25 -9.30 17.57
CA VAL A 496 -18.20 -8.25 18.58
C VAL A 496 -17.21 -7.19 18.11
N GLY A 497 -17.51 -5.94 18.40
CA GLY A 497 -16.54 -4.86 18.21
C GLY A 497 -15.76 -4.62 19.49
N CYS A 498 -14.83 -3.67 19.47
CA CYS A 498 -14.25 -3.15 20.70
C CYS A 498 -14.00 -1.64 20.60
N SER A 499 -14.21 -1.00 21.74
CA SER A 499 -13.82 0.39 21.96
C SER A 499 -12.56 0.42 22.81
N LEU A 500 -11.63 1.32 22.45
CA LEU A 500 -10.38 1.48 23.18
C LEU A 500 -10.21 2.91 23.64
N GLY A 501 -9.71 3.08 24.85
CA GLY A 501 -9.21 4.34 25.38
C GLY A 501 -7.74 4.23 25.70
N ILE A 502 -6.96 5.21 25.30
CA ILE A 502 -5.49 5.21 25.40
C ILE A 502 -5.05 6.46 26.13
N ALA A 503 -4.15 6.30 27.11
CA ALA A 503 -3.44 7.40 27.75
C ALA A 503 -1.98 7.04 27.98
N LEU A 504 -1.13 8.06 28.00
CA LEU A 504 0.31 7.94 28.17
C LEU A 504 0.72 8.44 29.55
N TRP A 505 1.51 7.64 30.25
CA TRP A 505 2.17 8.04 31.47
C TRP A 505 3.69 8.17 31.25
N PRO A 506 4.36 9.23 31.73
CA PRO A 506 3.82 10.38 32.48
C PRO A 506 3.36 11.56 31.60
N GLU A 507 3.34 11.40 30.26
CA GLU A 507 3.07 12.50 29.30
C GLU A 507 1.70 13.14 29.55
N ASP A 508 0.65 12.33 29.64
CA ASP A 508 -0.70 12.82 29.87
C ASP A 508 -0.91 13.17 31.35
N SER A 509 -0.34 12.42 32.29
CA SER A 509 -0.37 12.73 33.73
C SER A 509 0.84 12.13 34.43
N PRO A 510 1.50 12.87 35.37
CA PRO A 510 2.55 12.31 36.24
C PRO A 510 1.98 11.34 37.30
N ASP A 511 0.70 11.45 37.64
CA ASP A 511 0.00 10.52 38.51
C ASP A 511 -0.56 9.36 37.70
N VAL A 512 -0.14 8.15 38.04
CA VAL A 512 -0.53 6.89 37.38
C VAL A 512 -2.04 6.65 37.44
N THR A 513 -2.63 6.90 38.63
CA THR A 513 -4.08 6.74 38.84
C THR A 513 -4.86 7.68 37.92
N GLU A 514 -4.36 8.89 37.79
CA GLU A 514 -4.96 9.89 36.90
C GLU A 514 -4.73 9.51 35.41
N ALA A 515 -3.58 8.95 35.04
CA ALA A 515 -3.35 8.48 33.69
C ALA A 515 -4.31 7.32 33.30
N LEU A 516 -4.50 6.37 34.22
CA LEU A 516 -5.49 5.29 34.03
C LEU A 516 -6.91 5.85 33.91
N ARG A 517 -7.29 6.81 34.75
CA ARG A 517 -8.58 7.50 34.66
C ARG A 517 -8.76 8.21 33.31
N ARG A 518 -7.69 8.77 32.75
CA ARG A 518 -7.70 9.40 31.42
C ARG A 518 -7.87 8.38 30.29
N ALA A 519 -7.28 7.20 30.41
CA ALA A 519 -7.54 6.09 29.49
C ALA A 519 -9.01 5.65 29.55
N ASP A 520 -9.59 5.54 30.74
CA ASP A 520 -11.01 5.22 30.91
C ASP A 520 -11.94 6.31 30.33
N GLN A 521 -11.59 7.57 30.55
CA GLN A 521 -12.30 8.70 29.93
C GLN A 521 -12.24 8.64 28.39
N ALA A 522 -11.10 8.31 27.83
CA ALA A 522 -10.94 8.15 26.39
C ALA A 522 -11.78 6.97 25.85
N LEU A 523 -11.83 5.85 26.59
CA LEU A 523 -12.71 4.72 26.28
C LEU A 523 -14.20 5.12 26.27
N TYR A 524 -14.62 5.88 27.27
CA TYR A 524 -15.98 6.41 27.31
C TYR A 524 -16.31 7.25 26.07
N LEU A 525 -15.37 8.10 25.65
CA LEU A 525 -15.54 8.91 24.43
C LEU A 525 -15.54 8.06 23.16
N ALA A 526 -14.73 7.01 23.10
CA ALA A 526 -14.75 6.05 22.00
C ALA A 526 -16.15 5.41 21.85
N LYS A 527 -16.75 4.99 22.98
CA LYS A 527 -18.11 4.45 23.01
C LYS A 527 -19.17 5.46 22.56
N ARG A 528 -19.06 6.72 22.96
CA ARG A 528 -19.99 7.79 22.56
C ARG A 528 -19.82 8.22 21.11
N ALA A 529 -18.62 8.19 20.57
CA ALA A 529 -18.34 8.57 19.20
C ALA A 529 -18.80 7.54 18.16
N GLY A 530 -19.47 6.45 18.59
CA GLY A 530 -20.05 5.44 17.69
C GLY A 530 -19.41 4.07 17.84
N ARG A 531 -18.67 3.82 18.89
CA ARG A 531 -18.03 2.53 19.21
C ARG A 531 -17.03 2.05 18.15
N ASN A 532 -16.49 0.86 18.33
CA ASN A 532 -15.57 0.17 17.40
C ASN A 532 -14.42 1.07 16.94
N ARG A 533 -13.77 1.76 17.88
CA ARG A 533 -12.68 2.71 17.66
C ARG A 533 -11.78 2.89 18.85
N GLY A 534 -10.55 3.33 18.58
CA GLY A 534 -9.64 3.81 19.60
C GLY A 534 -9.69 5.33 19.71
N VAL A 535 -9.62 5.83 20.92
CA VAL A 535 -9.46 7.25 21.24
C VAL A 535 -8.25 7.42 22.15
N ARG A 536 -7.30 8.25 21.74
CA ARG A 536 -6.21 8.69 22.62
C ARG A 536 -6.69 9.90 23.43
N TRP A 537 -6.38 9.90 24.70
CA TRP A 537 -6.66 11.05 25.55
C TRP A 537 -5.81 12.27 25.11
N THR A 538 -6.42 13.43 25.09
CA THR A 538 -5.75 14.73 24.89
C THR A 538 -6.44 15.77 25.77
N ALA A 539 -5.74 16.85 26.12
CA ALA A 539 -6.28 17.89 27.00
C ALA A 539 -7.53 18.61 26.44
N ASP A 540 -7.74 18.54 25.14
CA ASP A 540 -8.89 19.15 24.44
C ASP A 540 -10.16 18.27 24.47
N LEU A 541 -10.06 17.06 24.99
CA LEU A 541 -11.22 16.16 25.05
C LEU A 541 -12.24 16.64 26.09
N PRO A 542 -13.54 16.54 25.78
CA PRO A 542 -14.57 16.95 26.71
C PRO A 542 -14.53 16.09 27.98
N PRO A 543 -14.75 16.70 29.17
CA PRO A 543 -14.76 15.95 30.41
C PRO A 543 -15.89 14.91 30.41
N ALA A 544 -15.62 13.72 30.97
CA ALA A 544 -16.65 12.72 31.20
C ALA A 544 -17.62 13.21 32.29
N PRO A 545 -18.93 12.90 32.17
CA PRO A 545 -19.89 13.21 33.22
C PRO A 545 -19.52 12.51 34.54
N ALA A 546 -19.80 13.18 35.68
CA ALA A 546 -19.44 12.70 37.02
C ALA A 546 -20.04 11.32 37.41
N GLU A 547 -21.02 10.82 36.64
CA GLU A 547 -21.68 9.52 36.87
C GLU A 547 -20.99 8.33 36.19
N SER A 548 -20.03 8.55 35.32
CA SER A 548 -19.25 7.48 34.68
C SER A 548 -18.01 7.13 35.53
N GLN A 549 -18.19 6.63 36.74
CA GLN A 549 -17.12 5.92 37.44
C GLN A 549 -17.06 4.50 36.86
N GLY A 550 -16.42 4.40 35.68
CA GLY A 550 -16.06 3.15 35.06
C GLY A 550 -14.92 2.43 35.81
N ILE A 551 -14.22 1.63 35.10
CA ILE A 551 -13.17 0.67 35.50
C ILE A 551 -12.20 1.24 36.57
N ALA A 552 -11.85 2.53 36.53
CA ALA A 552 -10.93 3.17 37.48
C ALA A 552 -11.56 3.49 38.87
N GLY A 553 -12.88 3.56 38.97
CA GLY A 553 -13.57 3.91 40.22
C GLY A 553 -13.63 2.79 41.26
N GLU A 554 -13.54 1.53 40.83
CA GLU A 554 -13.52 0.34 41.70
C GLU A 554 -12.13 0.09 42.32
N ALA A 555 -11.06 0.47 41.62
CA ALA A 555 -9.68 0.34 42.14
C ALA A 555 -9.41 1.24 43.35
N ALA A 556 -10.11 2.39 43.44
CA ALA A 556 -9.92 3.36 44.53
C ALA A 556 -10.73 3.07 45.82
N LYS A 557 -11.65 2.08 45.79
CA LYS A 557 -12.57 1.80 46.92
C LYS A 557 -12.17 0.69 47.86
N ASN A 558 -11.02 0.01 47.65
CA ASN A 558 -10.60 -1.06 48.56
C ASN A 558 -9.12 -0.92 48.99
N PRO A 559 -8.82 -0.01 49.94
CA PRO A 559 -7.57 -0.12 50.67
C PRO A 559 -7.80 -1.10 51.83
N ALA A 560 -7.19 -2.29 51.76
CA ALA A 560 -6.97 -3.21 52.86
C ALA A 560 -8.23 -3.77 53.57
N SER A 561 -8.59 -4.97 53.24
CA SER A 561 -9.08 -5.96 54.21
C SER A 561 -8.56 -7.36 53.85
#